data_c25fb60eb15345a2e7f8cc2ebe396559
#
_entry.id   c25fb60eb15345a2e7f8cc2ebe396559
#
_cell.length_a   1.000
_cell.length_b   1.000
_cell.length_c   1.000
_cell.angle_alpha   90.00
_cell.angle_beta   90.00
_cell.angle_gamma   90.00
#
_symmetry.space_group_name_H-M   'P 1'
#
loop_
_entity.id
_entity.type
_entity.pdbx_description
1 polymer ?
#
loop_
_entity_poly.entity_id
_entity_poly.type
_entity_poly.pdbx_seq_one_letter_code
_entity_poly.pdbx_strand_id
1 'polypeptide(L)'
;MYSPTMPTMDSVAKFKAALNSERGALGPFMITSDPAFVEAAGHAGYDFALLDMEHGPGSFQNLQNLIRAANVAGVCPVVRVPRGTDIWIDRALDVGAGAVLIPQIDTAEQARAVVSAAKFSPVGSRGTC
;
A
#
# COMPACT_ATOMS: atom_id res chain seq x y z
N MET A 1 -4.23 -3.10 -30.34
CA MET A 1 -3.09 -3.83 -29.71
C MET A 1 -3.07 -3.45 -28.23
N TYR A 2 -3.47 -4.36 -27.35
CA TYR A 2 -3.50 -4.13 -25.90
C TYR A 2 -2.05 -4.21 -25.40
N SER A 3 -1.47 -3.09 -25.00
CA SER A 3 -0.18 -3.08 -24.31
C SER A 3 -0.44 -3.30 -22.82
N PRO A 4 0.05 -4.38 -22.21
CA PRO A 4 -0.02 -4.54 -20.77
C PRO A 4 1.01 -3.63 -20.13
N THR A 5 0.70 -2.35 -20.01
CA THR A 5 1.44 -1.47 -19.09
C THR A 5 1.20 -1.99 -17.68
N MET A 6 2.27 -2.37 -16.98
CA MET A 6 2.22 -2.82 -15.59
C MET A 6 1.54 -1.75 -14.73
N PRO A 7 0.29 -1.94 -14.26
CA PRO A 7 -0.51 -0.86 -13.63
C PRO A 7 0.11 -0.35 -12.32
N THR A 8 0.84 -1.23 -11.63
CA THR A 8 1.41 -0.97 -10.30
C THR A 8 2.43 0.15 -10.25
N MET A 9 3.32 0.22 -11.24
CA MET A 9 4.36 1.27 -11.28
C MET A 9 3.77 2.65 -11.55
N ASP A 10 2.73 2.72 -12.38
CA ASP A 10 2.06 3.99 -12.69
C ASP A 10 1.25 4.51 -11.50
N SER A 11 0.49 3.65 -10.79
CA SER A 11 -0.32 4.07 -9.64
C SER A 11 0.53 4.56 -8.47
N VAL A 12 1.68 3.92 -8.20
CA VAL A 12 2.63 4.39 -7.16
C VAL A 12 3.26 5.73 -7.53
N ALA A 13 3.63 5.92 -8.80
CA ALA A 13 4.19 7.18 -9.27
C ALA A 13 3.16 8.33 -9.18
N LYS A 14 1.91 8.08 -9.56
CA LYS A 14 0.80 9.04 -9.41
C LYS A 14 0.55 9.40 -7.95
N PHE A 15 0.52 8.42 -7.06
CA PHE A 15 0.36 8.64 -5.62
C PHE A 15 1.50 9.50 -5.06
N LYS A 16 2.76 9.21 -5.39
CA LYS A 16 3.92 10.02 -4.98
C LYS A 16 3.84 11.46 -5.50
N ALA A 17 3.43 11.64 -6.75
CA ALA A 17 3.23 12.97 -7.31
C ALA A 17 2.11 13.74 -6.58
N ALA A 18 1.00 13.07 -6.25
CA ALA A 18 -0.08 13.66 -5.48
C ALA A 18 0.35 14.08 -4.07
N LEU A 19 1.13 13.24 -3.36
CA LEU A 19 1.68 13.57 -2.05
C LEU A 19 2.55 14.83 -2.05
N ASN A 20 3.28 15.09 -3.15
CA ASN A 20 4.15 16.25 -3.31
C ASN A 20 3.46 17.47 -3.94
N SER A 21 2.18 17.38 -4.26
CA SER A 21 1.40 18.47 -4.82
C SER A 21 0.76 19.34 -3.74
N GLU A 22 0.42 20.59 -4.06
CA GLU A 22 -0.31 21.49 -3.14
C GLU A 22 -1.68 20.92 -2.71
N ARG A 23 -2.31 20.15 -3.58
CA ARG A 23 -3.59 19.49 -3.31
C ARG A 23 -3.47 18.36 -2.26
N GLY A 24 -2.32 17.74 -2.17
CA GLY A 24 -2.12 16.51 -1.42
C GLY A 24 -2.74 15.29 -2.13
N ALA A 25 -2.60 14.13 -1.52
CA ALA A 25 -3.20 12.88 -2.00
C ALA A 25 -4.54 12.62 -1.30
N LEU A 26 -5.53 12.14 -2.04
CA LEU A 26 -6.86 11.80 -1.54
C LEU A 26 -7.16 10.31 -1.79
N GLY A 27 -7.62 9.60 -0.76
CA GLY A 27 -8.00 8.20 -0.88
C GLY A 27 -8.89 7.74 0.26
N PRO A 28 -9.75 6.73 0.01
CA PRO A 28 -10.65 6.19 1.02
C PRO A 28 -9.94 5.21 1.95
N PHE A 29 -10.47 5.12 3.17
CA PHE A 29 -10.10 4.13 4.15
C PHE A 29 -10.97 2.89 3.95
N MET A 30 -10.38 1.73 3.61
CA MET A 30 -11.08 0.49 3.28
C MET A 30 -11.02 -0.49 4.45
N ILE A 31 -12.13 -0.61 5.16
CA ILE A 31 -12.34 -1.62 6.22
C ILE A 31 -13.21 -2.79 5.72
N THR A 32 -13.36 -2.92 4.40
CA THR A 32 -14.11 -3.99 3.73
C THR A 32 -13.18 -5.06 3.17
N SER A 33 -13.68 -6.27 3.01
CA SER A 33 -13.01 -7.35 2.30
C SER A 33 -13.45 -7.50 0.84
N ASP A 34 -14.38 -6.65 0.37
CA ASP A 34 -14.90 -6.72 -0.99
C ASP A 34 -14.06 -5.88 -1.96
N PRO A 35 -13.41 -6.49 -2.96
CA PRO A 35 -12.58 -5.79 -3.94
C PRO A 35 -13.36 -4.79 -4.81
N ALA A 36 -14.68 -4.94 -4.95
CA ALA A 36 -15.49 -4.01 -5.75
C ALA A 36 -15.42 -2.56 -5.23
N PHE A 37 -15.29 -2.36 -3.92
CA PHE A 37 -15.10 -1.02 -3.35
C PHE A 37 -13.74 -0.40 -3.73
N VAL A 38 -12.70 -1.23 -3.84
CA VAL A 38 -11.37 -0.77 -4.26
C VAL A 38 -11.38 -0.40 -5.75
N GLU A 39 -12.05 -1.20 -6.59
CA GLU A 39 -12.24 -0.88 -8.00
C GLU A 39 -13.05 0.42 -8.17
N ALA A 40 -14.12 0.59 -7.40
CA ALA A 40 -14.91 1.81 -7.42
C ALA A 40 -14.09 3.05 -7.03
N ALA A 41 -13.19 2.93 -6.06
CA ALA A 41 -12.28 4.02 -5.67
C ALA A 41 -11.32 4.39 -6.83
N GLY A 42 -10.77 3.42 -7.53
CA GLY A 42 -9.92 3.67 -8.70
C GLY A 42 -10.68 4.38 -9.82
N HIS A 43 -11.88 3.91 -10.16
CA HIS A 43 -12.73 4.53 -11.16
C HIS A 43 -13.24 5.93 -10.76
N ALA A 44 -13.39 6.18 -9.47
CA ALA A 44 -13.74 7.51 -8.96
C ALA A 44 -12.57 8.51 -9.01
N GLY A 45 -11.36 8.05 -9.35
CA GLY A 45 -10.19 8.92 -9.53
C GLY A 45 -9.42 9.22 -8.24
N TYR A 46 -9.56 8.41 -7.20
CA TYR A 46 -8.75 8.53 -6.00
C TYR A 46 -7.27 8.20 -6.28
N ASP A 47 -6.37 8.82 -5.52
CA ASP A 47 -4.92 8.63 -5.67
C ASP A 47 -4.44 7.32 -5.03
N PHE A 48 -5.10 6.90 -3.95
CA PHE A 48 -4.81 5.67 -3.24
C PHE A 48 -6.08 5.06 -2.64
N ALA A 49 -6.03 3.76 -2.32
CA ALA A 49 -6.97 3.08 -1.45
C ALA A 49 -6.19 2.54 -0.25
N LEU A 50 -6.57 2.95 0.96
CA LEU A 50 -5.91 2.48 2.18
C LEU A 50 -6.59 1.21 2.66
N LEU A 51 -5.88 0.08 2.51
CA LEU A 51 -6.33 -1.26 2.87
C LEU A 51 -5.94 -1.54 4.31
N ASP A 52 -6.94 -1.68 5.17
CA ASP A 52 -6.73 -1.72 6.61
C ASP A 52 -6.55 -3.15 7.14
N MET A 53 -5.34 -3.48 7.58
CA MET A 53 -5.03 -4.74 8.25
C MET A 53 -4.92 -4.61 9.78
N GLU A 54 -5.06 -3.38 10.32
CA GLU A 54 -5.06 -3.16 11.77
C GLU A 54 -6.44 -3.37 12.38
N HIS A 55 -7.48 -2.78 11.80
CA HIS A 55 -8.86 -2.84 12.28
C HIS A 55 -9.83 -3.44 11.26
N GLY A 56 -9.37 -3.74 10.06
CA GLY A 56 -10.16 -4.41 9.03
C GLY A 56 -10.24 -5.93 9.26
N PRO A 57 -11.24 -6.61 8.67
CA PRO A 57 -11.46 -8.04 8.85
C PRO A 57 -10.53 -8.91 7.98
N GLY A 58 -9.59 -8.30 7.26
CA GLY A 58 -8.84 -8.94 6.19
C GLY A 58 -7.75 -9.91 6.65
N SER A 59 -7.59 -11.00 5.90
CA SER A 59 -6.40 -11.85 5.90
C SER A 59 -5.42 -11.42 4.80
N PHE A 60 -4.18 -11.93 4.81
CA PHE A 60 -3.25 -11.68 3.69
C PHE A 60 -3.77 -12.19 2.34
N GLN A 61 -4.53 -13.28 2.32
CA GLN A 61 -5.16 -13.77 1.10
C GLN A 61 -6.21 -12.77 0.58
N ASN A 62 -7.02 -12.21 1.47
CA ASN A 62 -7.98 -11.17 1.12
C ASN A 62 -7.24 -9.89 0.68
N LEU A 63 -6.21 -9.46 1.42
CA LEU A 63 -5.37 -8.32 1.06
C LEU A 63 -4.81 -8.44 -0.37
N GLN A 64 -4.32 -9.62 -0.75
CA GLN A 64 -3.81 -9.86 -2.10
C GLN A 64 -4.89 -9.63 -3.17
N ASN A 65 -6.15 -10.01 -2.90
CA ASN A 65 -7.26 -9.76 -3.82
C ASN A 65 -7.62 -8.26 -3.92
N LEU A 66 -7.61 -7.55 -2.79
CA LEU A 66 -7.82 -6.09 -2.77
C LEU A 66 -6.71 -5.35 -3.53
N ILE A 67 -5.45 -5.78 -3.39
CA ILE A 67 -4.31 -5.23 -4.13
C ILE A 67 -4.45 -5.47 -5.64
N ARG A 68 -4.91 -6.67 -6.05
CA ARG A 68 -5.17 -6.95 -7.46
C ARG A 68 -6.25 -6.02 -8.03
N ALA A 69 -7.34 -5.81 -7.29
CA ALA A 69 -8.39 -4.87 -7.66
C ALA A 69 -7.86 -3.43 -7.79
N ALA A 70 -7.03 -2.98 -6.85
CA ALA A 70 -6.39 -1.67 -6.90
C ALA A 70 -5.51 -1.52 -8.15
N ASN A 71 -4.71 -2.54 -8.47
CA ASN A 71 -3.85 -2.54 -9.65
C ASN A 71 -4.66 -2.48 -10.96
N VAL A 72 -5.76 -3.23 -11.06
CA VAL A 72 -6.64 -3.21 -12.23
C VAL A 72 -7.31 -1.84 -12.39
N ALA A 73 -7.74 -1.24 -11.30
CA ALA A 73 -8.40 0.06 -11.31
C ALA A 73 -7.43 1.27 -11.36
N GLY A 74 -6.11 1.02 -11.31
CA GLY A 74 -5.08 2.07 -11.43
C GLY A 74 -4.97 2.97 -10.19
N VAL A 75 -5.43 2.51 -9.02
CA VAL A 75 -5.31 3.21 -7.74
C VAL A 75 -4.19 2.59 -6.90
N CYS A 76 -3.41 3.41 -6.17
CA CYS A 76 -2.30 2.91 -5.37
C CYS A 76 -2.79 2.14 -4.15
N PRO A 77 -2.43 0.84 -3.97
CA PRO A 77 -2.76 0.10 -2.75
C PRO A 77 -1.82 0.51 -1.61
N VAL A 78 -2.31 1.30 -0.67
CA VAL A 78 -1.61 1.63 0.58
C VAL A 78 -2.11 0.69 1.66
N VAL A 79 -1.23 -0.07 2.31
CA VAL A 79 -1.61 -1.03 3.35
C VAL A 79 -1.27 -0.49 4.72
N ARG A 80 -2.28 -0.36 5.61
CA ARG A 80 -2.03 -0.15 7.03
C ARG A 80 -1.79 -1.50 7.69
N VAL A 81 -0.56 -1.71 8.17
CA VAL A 81 -0.20 -2.91 8.92
C VAL A 81 -0.62 -2.81 10.39
N PRO A 82 -0.87 -3.94 11.09
CA PRO A 82 -1.27 -3.91 12.51
C PRO A 82 -0.20 -3.35 13.44
N ARG A 83 1.07 -3.53 13.09
CA ARG A 83 2.24 -3.09 13.88
C ARG A 83 3.45 -2.86 12.99
N GLY A 84 4.37 -2.01 13.45
CA GLY A 84 5.63 -1.71 12.77
C GLY A 84 6.71 -2.78 12.96
N THR A 85 6.38 -4.07 12.89
CA THR A 85 7.35 -5.16 12.93
C THR A 85 7.72 -5.62 11.52
N ASP A 86 8.94 -6.09 11.35
CA ASP A 86 9.52 -6.51 10.08
C ASP A 86 8.60 -7.48 9.34
N ILE A 87 8.07 -8.49 10.03
CA ILE A 87 7.23 -9.52 9.42
C ILE A 87 5.94 -8.96 8.79
N TRP A 88 5.32 -7.93 9.39
CA TRP A 88 4.11 -7.32 8.83
C TRP A 88 4.43 -6.45 7.63
N ILE A 89 5.54 -5.71 7.70
CA ILE A 89 6.02 -4.86 6.61
C ILE A 89 6.42 -5.71 5.41
N ASP A 90 7.25 -6.74 5.62
CA ASP A 90 7.69 -7.65 4.57
C ASP A 90 6.50 -8.30 3.86
N ARG A 91 5.58 -8.90 4.62
CA ARG A 91 4.42 -9.58 4.02
C ARG A 91 3.49 -8.64 3.26
N ALA A 92 3.27 -7.42 3.74
CA ALA A 92 2.47 -6.44 3.02
C ALA A 92 3.11 -6.05 1.68
N LEU A 93 4.42 -5.84 1.67
CA LEU A 93 5.16 -5.52 0.46
C LEU A 93 5.28 -6.71 -0.49
N ASP A 94 5.41 -7.94 0.02
CA ASP A 94 5.51 -9.17 -0.79
C ASP A 94 4.21 -9.49 -1.52
N VAL A 95 3.05 -9.19 -0.92
CA VAL A 95 1.75 -9.34 -1.61
C VAL A 95 1.44 -8.18 -2.57
N GLY A 96 2.32 -7.17 -2.67
CA GLY A 96 2.26 -6.13 -3.69
C GLY A 96 1.75 -4.77 -3.22
N ALA A 97 1.82 -4.45 -1.93
CA ALA A 97 1.51 -3.10 -1.46
C ALA A 97 2.37 -2.04 -2.18
N GLY A 98 1.74 -0.99 -2.69
CA GLY A 98 2.43 0.14 -3.29
C GLY A 98 3.06 1.08 -2.26
N ALA A 99 2.49 1.09 -1.06
CA ALA A 99 3.01 1.78 0.13
C ALA A 99 2.49 1.11 1.40
N VAL A 100 3.17 1.34 2.53
CA VAL A 100 2.74 0.88 3.85
C VAL A 100 2.53 2.06 4.79
N LEU A 101 1.45 2.00 5.57
CA LEU A 101 1.17 2.91 6.67
C LEU A 101 1.45 2.18 7.97
N ILE A 102 2.34 2.71 8.78
CA ILE A 102 2.76 2.10 10.04
C ILE A 102 2.12 2.87 11.19
N PRO A 103 1.27 2.24 12.03
CA PRO A 103 0.66 2.90 13.16
C PRO A 103 1.62 3.06 14.32
N GLN A 104 1.32 4.00 15.23
CA GLN A 104 1.97 4.16 16.55
C GLN A 104 3.50 4.35 16.47
N ILE A 105 3.94 5.18 15.52
CA ILE A 105 5.35 5.61 15.43
C ILE A 105 5.51 6.93 16.18
N ASP A 106 6.11 6.87 17.36
CA ASP A 106 6.24 8.02 18.29
C ASP A 106 7.65 8.62 18.30
N THR A 107 8.66 7.87 17.85
CA THR A 107 10.06 8.29 17.89
C THR A 107 10.75 8.21 16.54
N ALA A 108 11.79 9.04 16.35
CA ALA A 108 12.62 9.00 15.15
C ALA A 108 13.37 7.66 14.99
N GLU A 109 13.67 6.97 16.08
CA GLU A 109 14.29 5.65 16.04
C GLU A 109 13.33 4.60 15.48
N GLN A 110 12.09 4.58 15.95
CA GLN A 110 11.04 3.72 15.41
C GLN A 110 10.81 4.00 13.90
N ALA A 111 10.76 5.28 13.51
CA ALA A 111 10.61 5.65 12.10
C ALA A 111 11.78 5.12 11.25
N ARG A 112 13.03 5.24 11.71
CA ARG A 112 14.19 4.69 11.01
C ARG A 112 14.14 3.16 10.90
N ALA A 113 13.73 2.48 11.96
CA ALA A 113 13.63 1.02 11.98
C ALA A 113 12.63 0.51 10.93
N VAL A 114 11.41 1.07 10.87
CA VAL A 114 10.40 0.65 9.89
C VAL A 114 10.79 1.00 8.45
N VAL A 115 11.50 2.10 8.23
CA VAL A 115 12.04 2.44 6.89
C VAL A 115 13.11 1.43 6.48
N SER A 116 13.99 1.02 7.41
CA SER A 116 15.00 0.00 7.16
C SER A 116 14.35 -1.35 6.81
N ALA A 117 13.34 -1.77 7.57
CA ALA A 117 12.59 -3.00 7.31
C ALA A 117 11.88 -3.00 5.95
N ALA A 118 11.49 -1.85 5.43
CA ALA A 118 10.81 -1.74 4.13
C ALA A 118 11.75 -1.73 2.90
N LYS A 119 13.06 -1.64 3.10
CA LYS A 119 14.05 -1.48 2.02
C LYS A 119 15.08 -2.60 2.01
N PHE A 120 15.45 -3.05 0.80
CA PHE A 120 16.51 -4.04 0.61
C PHE A 120 17.90 -3.49 0.92
N SER A 121 18.83 -4.41 1.25
CA SER A 121 20.26 -4.08 1.38
C SER A 121 20.78 -3.38 0.10
N PRO A 122 21.71 -2.41 0.21
CA PRO A 122 22.38 -1.90 1.41
C PRO A 122 21.61 -0.79 2.15
N VAL A 123 20.46 -0.36 1.65
CA VAL A 123 19.70 0.79 2.17
C VAL A 123 18.86 0.39 3.40
N GLY A 124 18.51 -0.87 3.53
CA GLY A 124 17.71 -1.41 4.61
C GLY A 124 17.99 -2.88 4.89
N SER A 125 17.12 -3.50 5.68
CA SER A 125 17.25 -4.87 6.20
C SER A 125 16.16 -5.83 5.69
N ARG A 126 15.30 -5.40 4.72
CA ARG A 126 14.25 -6.26 4.16
C ARG A 126 14.86 -7.54 3.58
N GLY A 127 14.26 -8.68 3.95
CA GLY A 127 14.66 -9.97 3.43
C GLY A 127 14.28 -10.15 1.95
N THR A 128 15.09 -10.93 1.22
CA THR A 128 14.78 -11.41 -0.12
C THR A 128 14.42 -12.90 -0.03
N CYS A 129 13.24 -13.29 -0.51
CA CYS A 129 12.86 -14.70 -0.64
C CYS A 129 13.42 -15.29 -1.92
#